data_705c2f4c466fd932bea71291c1222def
#
_entry.id   705c2f4c466fd932bea71291c1222def
#
_cell.length_a   1.000
_cell.length_b   1.000
_cell.length_c   1.000
_cell.angle_alpha   90.00
_cell.angle_beta   90.00
_cell.angle_gamma   90.00
#
_symmetry.space_group_name_H-M   'P 1'
#
loop_
_entity.id
_entity.type
_entity.pdbx_description
1 polymer ?
#
loop_
_entity_poly.entity_id
_entity_poly.type
_entity_poly.pdbx_seq_one_letter_code
_entity_poly.pdbx_strand_id
1 'polypeptide(L)'
;MKYRKLGKVGPDVSALGFGCMGLSEFYGKPARLDDAVKIIRNAHDQYQVNFFDTADIYGKGKNEELVGKAIKPFRNQIILATKCGVVRTGSNDEMSVNNSSAYIRTACEKSLKRLNTDHIDLYYLHRYDHQTPIEEVMGIMHDLIDEGKIGYIGLSETDADTIRAAYTVVKGKLVAVQTEYSLRVRAPATAVLGTCRELGICFVAYCPIARGFLSGKIKKPNLLGTNGFDFRTNVPQFQPENFAQNLGLVNELEAIGEKTGYTPAQLSLAWLLAQGEDIIPIPGTSNPQHLAENMRSIDIFLTPEQMKDLENAYKNNPVAGKRLSKELMTAFHLKE
;
A
#
# COMPACT_ATOMS: atom_id res chain seq x y z
N MET A 1 -13.09 15.73 2.46
CA MET A 1 -11.99 15.00 1.79
C MET A 1 -11.21 15.95 0.90
N LYS A 2 -9.87 15.82 0.84
CA LYS A 2 -9.01 16.47 -0.16
C LYS A 2 -8.69 15.47 -1.25
N TYR A 3 -8.46 15.95 -2.48
CA TYR A 3 -8.13 15.11 -3.63
C TYR A 3 -6.75 15.46 -4.17
N ARG A 4 -6.07 14.46 -4.76
CA ARG A 4 -4.76 14.55 -5.38
C ARG A 4 -4.79 13.91 -6.77
N LYS A 5 -3.92 14.34 -7.67
CA LYS A 5 -3.77 13.69 -8.98
C LYS A 5 -3.03 12.36 -8.87
N LEU A 6 -3.56 11.32 -9.48
CA LEU A 6 -2.87 10.05 -9.64
C LEU A 6 -1.89 10.16 -10.84
N GLY A 7 -0.75 10.82 -10.59
CA GLY A 7 0.18 11.24 -11.64
C GLY A 7 -0.37 12.40 -12.49
N LYS A 8 0.43 12.91 -13.41
CA LYS A 8 0.06 14.09 -14.23
C LYS A 8 -1.21 13.91 -15.04
N VAL A 9 -1.47 12.70 -15.53
CA VAL A 9 -2.54 12.39 -16.49
C VAL A 9 -3.63 11.50 -15.91
N GLY A 10 -3.45 10.97 -14.73
CA GLY A 10 -4.44 10.12 -14.08
C GLY A 10 -5.61 10.90 -13.46
N PRO A 11 -6.59 10.17 -12.93
CA PRO A 11 -7.77 10.76 -12.29
C PRO A 11 -7.45 11.44 -10.95
N ASP A 12 -8.41 12.21 -10.44
CA ASP A 12 -8.37 12.71 -9.07
C ASP A 12 -8.77 11.59 -8.10
N VAL A 13 -7.93 11.38 -7.09
CA VAL A 13 -8.16 10.40 -6.03
C VAL A 13 -8.12 11.06 -4.66
N SER A 14 -8.80 10.47 -3.68
CA SER A 14 -8.75 10.95 -2.30
C SER A 14 -7.30 10.96 -1.79
N ALA A 15 -6.93 12.00 -1.06
CA ALA A 15 -5.56 12.20 -0.54
C ALA A 15 -5.09 11.05 0.39
N LEU A 16 -6.03 10.33 0.99
CA LEU A 16 -5.84 9.01 1.58
C LEU A 16 -6.70 8.00 0.82
N GLY A 17 -6.07 6.95 0.29
CA GLY A 17 -6.79 5.80 -0.23
C GLY A 17 -7.09 4.77 0.86
N PHE A 18 -7.71 3.65 0.51
CA PHE A 18 -8.01 2.56 1.42
C PHE A 18 -7.35 1.26 0.95
N GLY A 19 -6.38 0.75 1.74
CA GLY A 19 -5.74 -0.54 1.52
C GLY A 19 -6.59 -1.69 2.06
N CYS A 20 -7.03 -2.59 1.18
CA CYS A 20 -7.97 -3.67 1.52
C CYS A 20 -7.30 -4.94 2.06
N MET A 21 -5.96 -5.08 1.99
CA MET A 21 -5.22 -6.30 2.31
C MET A 21 -5.59 -6.91 3.67
N GLY A 22 -5.60 -6.10 4.73
CA GLY A 22 -5.83 -6.55 6.09
C GLY A 22 -7.28 -6.99 6.41
N LEU A 23 -8.20 -6.88 5.45
CA LEU A 23 -9.58 -7.32 5.64
C LEU A 23 -9.72 -8.85 5.51
N SER A 24 -8.84 -9.51 4.78
CA SER A 24 -8.94 -10.95 4.49
C SER A 24 -7.75 -11.77 4.99
N GLU A 25 -6.59 -11.15 5.24
CA GLU A 25 -5.37 -11.88 5.56
C GLU A 25 -4.30 -10.99 6.23
N PHE A 26 -3.21 -11.59 6.67
CA PHE A 26 -1.94 -11.03 7.13
C PHE A 26 -1.89 -10.49 8.56
N TYR A 27 -2.97 -10.07 9.18
CA TYR A 27 -2.93 -9.43 10.50
C TYR A 27 -3.88 -10.10 11.51
N GLY A 28 -3.75 -11.41 11.69
CA GLY A 28 -4.60 -12.20 12.56
C GLY A 28 -5.87 -12.70 11.85
N LYS A 29 -6.94 -12.90 12.62
CA LYS A 29 -8.20 -13.42 12.09
C LYS A 29 -8.79 -12.45 11.05
N PRO A 30 -9.15 -12.94 9.85
CA PRO A 30 -9.86 -12.13 8.87
C PRO A 30 -11.13 -11.49 9.43
N ALA A 31 -11.45 -10.30 8.95
CA ALA A 31 -12.72 -9.68 9.25
C ALA A 31 -13.89 -10.54 8.74
N ARG A 32 -15.03 -10.52 9.44
CA ARG A 32 -16.26 -11.13 8.90
C ARG A 32 -16.63 -10.41 7.61
N LEU A 33 -17.13 -11.15 6.62
CA LEU A 33 -17.45 -10.59 5.30
C LEU A 33 -18.33 -9.33 5.38
N ASP A 34 -19.39 -9.37 6.19
CA ASP A 34 -20.31 -8.25 6.29
C ASP A 34 -19.68 -7.03 6.97
N ASP A 35 -18.79 -7.24 7.95
CA ASP A 35 -18.06 -6.15 8.63
C ASP A 35 -17.02 -5.54 7.68
N ALA A 36 -16.33 -6.36 6.88
CA ALA A 36 -15.41 -5.91 5.86
C ALA A 36 -16.11 -5.14 4.73
N VAL A 37 -17.29 -5.56 4.30
CA VAL A 37 -18.13 -4.83 3.34
C VAL A 37 -18.56 -3.50 3.92
N LYS A 38 -19.00 -3.46 5.18
CA LYS A 38 -19.43 -2.23 5.85
C LYS A 38 -18.28 -1.21 5.95
N ILE A 39 -17.06 -1.63 6.29
CA ILE A 39 -15.96 -0.67 6.46
C ILE A 39 -15.52 -0.06 5.12
N ILE A 40 -15.53 -0.83 4.02
CA ILE A 40 -15.27 -0.28 2.68
C ILE A 40 -16.35 0.74 2.30
N ARG A 41 -17.63 0.41 2.53
CA ARG A 41 -18.74 1.34 2.27
C ARG A 41 -18.66 2.58 3.14
N ASN A 42 -18.35 2.44 4.42
CA ASN A 42 -18.14 3.60 5.30
C ASN A 42 -16.99 4.49 4.83
N ALA A 43 -15.90 3.92 4.31
CA ALA A 43 -14.80 4.70 3.75
C ALA A 43 -15.26 5.57 2.58
N HIS A 44 -16.11 5.03 1.70
CA HIS A 44 -16.71 5.77 0.60
C HIS A 44 -17.78 6.75 1.09
N ASP A 45 -18.83 6.26 1.77
CA ASP A 45 -20.05 7.01 2.04
C ASP A 45 -19.84 8.13 3.07
N GLN A 46 -19.05 7.88 4.13
CA GLN A 46 -18.84 8.83 5.21
C GLN A 46 -17.61 9.72 4.99
N TYR A 47 -16.56 9.17 4.38
CA TYR A 47 -15.27 9.88 4.25
C TYR A 47 -14.92 10.23 2.81
N GLN A 48 -15.77 9.88 1.82
CA GLN A 48 -15.57 10.21 0.41
C GLN A 48 -14.23 9.65 -0.14
N VAL A 49 -13.79 8.50 0.38
CA VAL A 49 -12.66 7.78 -0.18
C VAL A 49 -13.09 7.22 -1.54
N ASN A 50 -12.32 7.55 -2.58
CA ASN A 50 -12.57 7.05 -3.93
C ASN A 50 -11.40 6.23 -4.51
N PHE A 51 -10.36 5.94 -3.73
CA PHE A 51 -9.23 5.12 -4.14
C PHE A 51 -9.12 3.87 -3.26
N PHE A 52 -9.41 2.69 -3.83
CA PHE A 52 -9.39 1.40 -3.15
C PHE A 52 -8.34 0.49 -3.76
N ASP A 53 -7.46 -0.08 -2.93
CA ASP A 53 -6.33 -0.90 -3.34
C ASP A 53 -6.45 -2.33 -2.81
N THR A 54 -6.40 -3.30 -3.72
CA THR A 54 -6.37 -4.74 -3.42
C THR A 54 -5.27 -5.44 -4.23
N ALA A 55 -5.25 -6.78 -4.27
CA ALA A 55 -4.41 -7.60 -5.13
C ALA A 55 -5.00 -9.01 -5.28
N ASP A 56 -4.66 -9.68 -6.39
CA ASP A 56 -5.07 -11.05 -6.70
C ASP A 56 -4.58 -12.09 -5.67
N ILE A 57 -3.39 -11.83 -5.10
CA ILE A 57 -2.75 -12.70 -4.11
C ILE A 57 -3.44 -12.65 -2.72
N TYR A 58 -4.13 -11.55 -2.37
CA TYR A 58 -4.69 -11.36 -1.03
C TYR A 58 -5.82 -12.33 -0.76
N GLY A 59 -5.66 -13.14 0.31
CA GLY A 59 -6.62 -14.18 0.64
C GLY A 59 -6.89 -15.17 -0.48
N LYS A 60 -5.92 -15.39 -1.39
CA LYS A 60 -6.05 -16.27 -2.57
C LYS A 60 -7.24 -15.84 -3.46
N GLY A 61 -7.39 -14.53 -3.68
CA GLY A 61 -8.46 -13.93 -4.47
C GLY A 61 -9.72 -13.56 -3.68
N LYS A 62 -9.93 -14.08 -2.47
CA LYS A 62 -11.09 -13.76 -1.64
C LYS A 62 -11.20 -12.29 -1.28
N ASN A 63 -10.06 -11.59 -1.24
CA ASN A 63 -10.06 -10.14 -1.01
C ASN A 63 -10.72 -9.40 -2.17
N GLU A 64 -10.39 -9.76 -3.42
CA GLU A 64 -11.02 -9.15 -4.59
C GLU A 64 -12.53 -9.46 -4.65
N GLU A 65 -12.98 -10.67 -4.30
CA GLU A 65 -14.41 -11.01 -4.22
C GLU A 65 -15.13 -10.15 -3.16
N LEU A 66 -14.50 -9.95 -2.01
CA LEU A 66 -15.00 -9.09 -0.94
C LEU A 66 -15.08 -7.63 -1.39
N VAL A 67 -14.01 -7.10 -2.01
CA VAL A 67 -13.96 -5.72 -2.52
C VAL A 67 -15.03 -5.54 -3.59
N GLY A 68 -15.13 -6.45 -4.57
CA GLY A 68 -16.15 -6.42 -5.62
C GLY A 68 -17.58 -6.34 -5.07
N LYS A 69 -17.88 -7.18 -4.05
CA LYS A 69 -19.19 -7.12 -3.35
C LYS A 69 -19.42 -5.76 -2.68
N ALA A 70 -18.40 -5.20 -2.06
CA ALA A 70 -18.53 -3.95 -1.32
C ALA A 70 -18.75 -2.74 -2.22
N ILE A 71 -17.95 -2.62 -3.31
CA ILE A 71 -17.93 -1.45 -4.19
C ILE A 71 -19.05 -1.43 -5.24
N LYS A 72 -19.75 -2.56 -5.43
CA LYS A 72 -20.78 -2.70 -6.47
C LYS A 72 -21.77 -1.52 -6.55
N PRO A 73 -22.27 -0.94 -5.43
CA PRO A 73 -23.23 0.17 -5.50
C PRO A 73 -22.63 1.49 -6.02
N PHE A 74 -21.31 1.67 -5.94
CA PHE A 74 -20.60 2.91 -6.27
C PHE A 74 -19.37 2.70 -7.16
N ARG A 75 -19.30 1.58 -7.90
CA ARG A 75 -18.14 1.21 -8.74
C ARG A 75 -17.69 2.34 -9.67
N ASN A 76 -18.62 3.05 -10.28
CA ASN A 76 -18.32 4.13 -11.25
C ASN A 76 -17.91 5.46 -10.58
N GLN A 77 -17.88 5.52 -9.24
CA GLN A 77 -17.50 6.71 -8.48
C GLN A 77 -16.09 6.60 -7.89
N ILE A 78 -15.39 5.49 -8.14
CA ILE A 78 -14.12 5.19 -7.51
C ILE A 78 -13.05 4.81 -8.54
N ILE A 79 -11.81 4.88 -8.09
CA ILE A 79 -10.63 4.32 -8.74
C ILE A 79 -10.28 3.02 -8.02
N LEU A 80 -10.51 1.92 -8.71
CA LEU A 80 -10.22 0.57 -8.22
C LEU A 80 -8.85 0.14 -8.69
N ALA A 81 -7.96 -0.17 -7.74
CA ALA A 81 -6.64 -0.70 -8.01
C ALA A 81 -6.54 -2.17 -7.58
N THR A 82 -5.99 -3.01 -8.44
CA THR A 82 -5.56 -4.36 -8.09
C THR A 82 -4.21 -4.68 -8.74
N LYS A 83 -3.64 -5.85 -8.42
CA LYS A 83 -2.26 -6.19 -8.77
C LYS A 83 -2.15 -7.64 -9.25
N CYS A 84 -1.18 -7.91 -10.13
CA CYS A 84 -0.75 -9.25 -10.54
C CYS A 84 0.78 -9.36 -10.47
N GLY A 85 1.30 -10.58 -10.59
CA GLY A 85 2.73 -10.84 -10.67
C GLY A 85 3.28 -11.64 -9.50
N VAL A 86 2.61 -11.63 -8.34
CA VAL A 86 2.93 -12.51 -7.22
C VAL A 86 2.03 -13.74 -7.27
N VAL A 87 2.62 -14.92 -7.20
CA VAL A 87 1.89 -16.20 -7.24
C VAL A 87 2.18 -17.01 -5.98
N ARG A 88 1.21 -17.80 -5.56
CA ARG A 88 1.39 -18.82 -4.50
C ARG A 88 1.54 -20.19 -5.15
N THR A 89 2.63 -20.85 -4.84
CA THR A 89 2.98 -22.17 -5.41
C THR A 89 3.10 -23.21 -4.31
N GLY A 90 2.89 -24.46 -4.69
CA GLY A 90 3.03 -25.60 -3.78
C GLY A 90 1.98 -25.71 -2.68
N SER A 91 2.14 -26.73 -1.83
CA SER A 91 1.26 -27.00 -0.68
C SER A 91 1.50 -26.05 0.51
N ASN A 92 2.67 -25.42 0.58
CA ASN A 92 3.09 -24.56 1.69
C ASN A 92 2.82 -23.08 1.45
N ASP A 93 2.05 -22.72 0.41
CA ASP A 93 1.78 -21.32 0.04
C ASP A 93 3.05 -20.49 -0.22
N GLU A 94 4.09 -21.12 -0.74
CA GLU A 94 5.33 -20.43 -1.12
C GLU A 94 5.03 -19.34 -2.15
N MET A 95 5.63 -18.16 -1.93
CA MET A 95 5.43 -17.04 -2.84
C MET A 95 6.56 -16.98 -3.85
N SER A 96 6.19 -16.74 -5.11
CA SER A 96 7.10 -16.51 -6.22
C SER A 96 6.58 -15.40 -7.13
N VAL A 97 7.36 -15.01 -8.13
CA VAL A 97 6.97 -13.97 -9.10
C VAL A 97 6.87 -14.58 -10.49
N ASN A 98 5.84 -14.17 -11.25
CA ASN A 98 5.64 -14.57 -12.64
C ASN A 98 5.11 -13.39 -13.44
N ASN A 99 5.90 -12.91 -14.40
CA ASN A 99 5.51 -11.79 -15.26
C ASN A 99 5.31 -12.21 -16.73
N SER A 100 5.18 -13.50 -17.00
CA SER A 100 4.92 -13.96 -18.36
C SER A 100 3.59 -13.42 -18.92
N SER A 101 3.55 -13.20 -20.23
CA SER A 101 2.36 -12.70 -20.94
C SER A 101 1.11 -13.53 -20.63
N ALA A 102 1.22 -14.84 -20.72
CA ALA A 102 0.11 -15.75 -20.46
C ALA A 102 -0.44 -15.60 -19.03
N TYR A 103 0.46 -15.42 -18.05
CA TYR A 103 0.07 -15.24 -16.65
C TYR A 103 -0.63 -13.89 -16.46
N ILE A 104 -0.04 -12.76 -16.91
CA ILE A 104 -0.59 -11.42 -16.71
C ILE A 104 -2.00 -11.32 -17.28
N ARG A 105 -2.21 -11.81 -18.52
CA ARG A 105 -3.55 -11.82 -19.15
C ARG A 105 -4.54 -12.67 -18.37
N THR A 106 -4.15 -13.88 -17.99
CA THR A 106 -5.01 -14.78 -17.20
C THR A 106 -5.35 -14.21 -15.82
N ALA A 107 -4.37 -13.56 -15.17
CA ALA A 107 -4.55 -12.91 -13.86
C ALA A 107 -5.54 -11.74 -13.96
N CYS A 108 -5.43 -10.91 -15.00
CA CYS A 108 -6.35 -9.80 -15.26
C CYS A 108 -7.80 -10.31 -15.41
N GLU A 109 -8.03 -11.31 -16.26
CA GLU A 109 -9.37 -11.90 -16.44
C GLU A 109 -9.95 -12.46 -15.14
N LYS A 110 -9.12 -13.15 -14.36
CA LYS A 110 -9.55 -13.68 -13.04
C LYS A 110 -9.87 -12.55 -12.06
N SER A 111 -9.10 -11.46 -12.06
CA SER A 111 -9.35 -10.29 -11.21
C SER A 111 -10.65 -9.59 -11.59
N LEU A 112 -10.89 -9.33 -12.88
CA LEU A 112 -12.18 -8.79 -13.38
C LEU A 112 -13.37 -9.63 -12.92
N LYS A 113 -13.26 -10.97 -13.02
CA LYS A 113 -14.31 -11.89 -12.58
C LYS A 113 -14.55 -11.83 -11.07
N ARG A 114 -13.48 -11.85 -10.24
CA ARG A 114 -13.61 -11.80 -8.77
C ARG A 114 -14.14 -10.45 -8.29
N LEU A 115 -13.67 -9.36 -8.88
CA LEU A 115 -14.13 -8.01 -8.60
C LEU A 115 -15.53 -7.72 -9.13
N ASN A 116 -16.07 -8.63 -9.99
CA ASN A 116 -17.36 -8.49 -10.64
C ASN A 116 -17.51 -7.13 -11.36
N THR A 117 -16.52 -6.81 -12.18
CA THR A 117 -16.43 -5.58 -13.00
C THR A 117 -15.82 -5.92 -14.36
N ASP A 118 -16.11 -5.13 -15.36
CA ASP A 118 -15.54 -5.24 -16.71
C ASP A 118 -14.26 -4.39 -16.89
N HIS A 119 -13.93 -3.54 -15.90
CA HIS A 119 -12.81 -2.62 -15.97
C HIS A 119 -12.10 -2.47 -14.62
N ILE A 120 -10.76 -2.41 -14.64
CA ILE A 120 -9.88 -2.07 -13.52
C ILE A 120 -9.25 -0.71 -13.82
N ASP A 121 -9.42 0.29 -12.94
CA ASP A 121 -8.92 1.64 -13.21
C ASP A 121 -7.39 1.71 -13.17
N LEU A 122 -6.76 1.02 -12.21
CA LEU A 122 -5.31 0.96 -12.04
C LEU A 122 -4.85 -0.47 -11.83
N TYR A 123 -4.03 -1.00 -12.73
CA TYR A 123 -3.50 -2.34 -12.65
C TYR A 123 -2.00 -2.32 -12.39
N TYR A 124 -1.58 -2.91 -11.27
CA TYR A 124 -0.18 -2.93 -10.87
C TYR A 124 0.53 -4.22 -11.29
N LEU A 125 1.78 -4.08 -11.74
CA LEU A 125 2.76 -5.14 -11.62
C LEU A 125 3.21 -5.18 -10.14
N HIS A 126 2.78 -6.21 -9.39
CA HIS A 126 2.98 -6.31 -7.94
C HIS A 126 4.45 -6.50 -7.56
N ARG A 127 5.16 -7.34 -8.34
CA ARG A 127 6.62 -7.56 -8.23
C ARG A 127 7.18 -7.84 -9.62
N TYR A 128 8.40 -7.40 -9.85
CA TYR A 128 9.10 -7.63 -11.10
C TYR A 128 10.06 -8.82 -10.95
N ASP A 129 9.97 -9.80 -11.87
CA ASP A 129 10.74 -11.05 -11.80
C ASP A 129 12.17 -10.93 -12.35
N HIS A 130 12.50 -9.83 -13.02
CA HIS A 130 13.76 -9.60 -13.71
C HIS A 130 14.13 -10.67 -14.77
N GLN A 131 13.20 -11.54 -15.15
CA GLN A 131 13.36 -12.56 -16.18
C GLN A 131 12.69 -12.17 -17.49
N THR A 132 11.46 -11.66 -17.40
CA THR A 132 10.75 -11.07 -18.53
C THR A 132 11.19 -9.62 -18.69
N PRO A 133 11.69 -9.16 -19.86
CA PRO A 133 12.03 -7.75 -20.06
C PRO A 133 10.89 -6.82 -19.68
N ILE A 134 11.19 -5.75 -18.94
CA ILE A 134 10.14 -4.83 -18.45
C ILE A 134 9.37 -4.20 -19.61
N GLU A 135 10.02 -3.98 -20.72
CA GLU A 135 9.41 -3.45 -21.93
C GLU A 135 8.34 -4.40 -22.49
N GLU A 136 8.59 -5.71 -22.46
CA GLU A 136 7.61 -6.74 -22.86
C GLU A 136 6.43 -6.75 -21.90
N VAL A 137 6.68 -6.74 -20.59
CA VAL A 137 5.64 -6.67 -19.55
C VAL A 137 4.76 -5.43 -19.74
N MET A 138 5.37 -4.28 -19.99
CA MET A 138 4.63 -3.03 -20.24
C MET A 138 3.83 -3.07 -21.54
N GLY A 139 4.36 -3.70 -22.60
CA GLY A 139 3.63 -3.93 -23.84
C GLY A 139 2.35 -4.75 -23.61
N ILE A 140 2.45 -5.84 -22.85
CA ILE A 140 1.30 -6.70 -22.47
C ILE A 140 0.26 -5.89 -21.70
N MET A 141 0.70 -5.09 -20.72
CA MET A 141 -0.22 -4.26 -19.93
C MET A 141 -0.84 -3.15 -20.79
N HIS A 142 -0.13 -2.64 -21.78
CA HIS A 142 -0.68 -1.68 -22.75
C HIS A 142 -1.77 -2.31 -23.62
N ASP A 143 -1.56 -3.54 -24.10
CA ASP A 143 -2.60 -4.28 -24.81
C ASP A 143 -3.89 -4.41 -24.00
N LEU A 144 -3.78 -4.65 -22.69
CA LEU A 144 -4.96 -4.71 -21.79
C LEU A 144 -5.68 -3.35 -21.68
N ILE A 145 -4.97 -2.22 -21.87
CA ILE A 145 -5.60 -0.90 -21.98
C ILE A 145 -6.37 -0.80 -23.30
N ASP A 146 -5.77 -1.21 -24.41
CA ASP A 146 -6.40 -1.17 -25.74
C ASP A 146 -7.63 -2.10 -25.81
N GLU A 147 -7.60 -3.21 -25.05
CA GLU A 147 -8.75 -4.10 -24.87
C GLU A 147 -9.84 -3.52 -23.94
N GLY A 148 -9.61 -2.35 -23.33
CA GLY A 148 -10.53 -1.69 -22.41
C GLY A 148 -10.63 -2.34 -21.01
N LYS A 149 -9.78 -3.33 -20.69
CA LYS A 149 -9.81 -4.09 -19.44
C LYS A 149 -9.19 -3.33 -18.27
N ILE A 150 -8.17 -2.50 -18.54
CA ILE A 150 -7.53 -1.65 -17.55
C ILE A 150 -7.42 -0.21 -18.05
N GLY A 151 -7.39 0.76 -17.13
CA GLY A 151 -7.29 2.19 -17.48
C GLY A 151 -5.86 2.71 -17.46
N TYR A 152 -5.15 2.38 -16.39
CA TYR A 152 -3.79 2.84 -16.11
C TYR A 152 -2.93 1.71 -15.57
N ILE A 153 -1.62 1.91 -15.66
CA ILE A 153 -0.60 0.96 -15.20
C ILE A 153 0.09 1.52 -13.95
N GLY A 154 0.42 0.64 -13.02
CA GLY A 154 1.27 0.92 -11.88
C GLY A 154 2.41 -0.09 -11.75
N LEU A 155 3.47 0.29 -11.07
CA LEU A 155 4.54 -0.60 -10.64
C LEU A 155 4.61 -0.64 -9.11
N SER A 156 5.07 -1.75 -8.55
CA SER A 156 5.24 -1.86 -7.09
C SER A 156 6.62 -2.40 -6.74
N GLU A 157 7.28 -1.75 -5.76
CA GLU A 157 8.57 -2.15 -5.23
C GLU A 157 9.64 -2.38 -6.32
N THR A 158 9.84 -1.40 -7.18
CA THR A 158 10.79 -1.45 -8.29
C THR A 158 11.81 -0.30 -8.19
N ASP A 159 12.94 -0.43 -8.87
CA ASP A 159 14.00 0.58 -8.86
C ASP A 159 13.79 1.66 -9.94
N ALA A 160 14.57 2.75 -9.82
CA ALA A 160 14.47 3.92 -10.67
C ALA A 160 14.71 3.63 -12.16
N ASP A 161 15.65 2.74 -12.47
CA ASP A 161 16.00 2.40 -13.86
C ASP A 161 14.87 1.59 -14.50
N THR A 162 14.30 0.65 -13.78
CA THR A 162 13.12 -0.13 -14.21
C THR A 162 11.91 0.80 -14.42
N ILE A 163 11.67 1.79 -13.54
CA ILE A 163 10.60 2.78 -13.73
C ILE A 163 10.79 3.57 -15.01
N ARG A 164 12.03 4.04 -15.30
CA ARG A 164 12.35 4.80 -16.51
C ARG A 164 12.14 3.95 -17.78
N ALA A 165 12.64 2.71 -17.78
CA ALA A 165 12.46 1.77 -18.88
C ALA A 165 10.97 1.51 -19.16
N ALA A 166 10.19 1.19 -18.11
CA ALA A 166 8.75 1.01 -18.22
C ALA A 166 8.04 2.25 -18.79
N TYR A 167 8.40 3.45 -18.29
CA TYR A 167 7.80 4.70 -18.73
C TYR A 167 8.04 5.00 -20.20
N THR A 168 9.21 4.61 -20.76
CA THR A 168 9.48 4.83 -22.19
C THR A 168 8.50 4.09 -23.10
N VAL A 169 8.00 2.92 -22.66
CA VAL A 169 7.05 2.10 -23.44
C VAL A 169 5.63 2.66 -23.35
N VAL A 170 5.15 2.93 -22.13
CA VAL A 170 3.72 3.24 -21.90
C VAL A 170 3.47 4.71 -21.57
N LYS A 171 4.53 5.52 -21.43
CA LYS A 171 4.47 6.97 -21.18
C LYS A 171 3.39 7.36 -20.16
N GLY A 172 2.45 8.22 -20.55
CA GLY A 172 1.39 8.71 -19.69
C GLY A 172 0.40 7.67 -19.17
N LYS A 173 0.56 6.38 -19.50
CA LYS A 173 -0.26 5.30 -18.94
C LYS A 173 0.32 4.73 -17.63
N LEU A 174 1.62 4.90 -17.36
CA LEU A 174 2.24 4.59 -16.08
C LEU A 174 2.01 5.79 -15.14
N VAL A 175 1.04 5.68 -14.24
CA VAL A 175 0.59 6.80 -13.38
C VAL A 175 0.96 6.65 -11.92
N ALA A 176 1.33 5.45 -11.46
CA ALA A 176 1.60 5.19 -10.05
C ALA A 176 2.79 4.23 -9.84
N VAL A 177 3.58 4.53 -8.81
CA VAL A 177 4.54 3.59 -8.21
C VAL A 177 4.16 3.38 -6.77
N GLN A 178 3.95 2.12 -6.36
CA GLN A 178 3.56 1.77 -5.00
C GLN A 178 4.74 1.13 -4.25
N THR A 179 5.22 1.81 -3.20
CA THR A 179 6.38 1.36 -2.40
C THR A 179 6.12 1.60 -0.92
N GLU A 180 6.74 0.79 -0.04
CA GLU A 180 6.63 0.99 1.42
C GLU A 180 7.19 2.35 1.82
N TYR A 181 6.36 3.18 2.45
CA TYR A 181 6.77 4.47 2.96
C TYR A 181 6.01 4.85 4.23
N SER A 182 6.76 5.16 5.27
CA SER A 182 6.22 5.62 6.55
C SER A 182 7.27 6.46 7.27
N LEU A 183 6.88 7.11 8.35
CA LEU A 183 7.82 7.83 9.22
C LEU A 183 8.98 6.93 9.70
N ARG A 184 8.76 5.60 9.76
CA ARG A 184 9.74 4.59 10.20
C ARG A 184 10.56 4.00 9.04
N VAL A 185 9.94 3.68 7.91
CA VAL A 185 10.58 3.05 6.74
C VAL A 185 10.63 4.05 5.61
N ARG A 186 11.82 4.56 5.29
CA ARG A 186 12.02 5.65 4.30
C ARG A 186 12.89 5.28 3.11
N ALA A 187 13.90 4.43 3.31
CA ALA A 187 14.90 4.12 2.29
C ALA A 187 14.31 3.66 0.93
N PRO A 188 13.32 2.73 0.88
CA PRO A 188 12.74 2.30 -0.39
C PRO A 188 12.10 3.45 -1.18
N ALA A 189 11.39 4.35 -0.48
CA ALA A 189 10.76 5.51 -1.09
C ALA A 189 11.79 6.52 -1.60
N THR A 190 12.82 6.82 -0.79
CA THR A 190 13.87 7.77 -1.14
C THR A 190 14.58 7.38 -2.44
N ALA A 191 14.76 6.08 -2.69
CA ALA A 191 15.42 5.58 -3.89
C ALA A 191 14.66 5.88 -5.19
N VAL A 192 13.33 5.99 -5.16
CA VAL A 192 12.50 6.11 -6.37
C VAL A 192 11.67 7.39 -6.46
N LEU A 193 11.48 8.10 -5.35
CA LEU A 193 10.61 9.28 -5.29
C LEU A 193 11.05 10.40 -6.26
N GLY A 194 12.37 10.61 -6.38
CA GLY A 194 12.92 11.57 -7.34
C GLY A 194 12.53 11.25 -8.79
N THR A 195 12.62 9.98 -9.16
CA THR A 195 12.24 9.50 -10.50
C THR A 195 10.74 9.62 -10.74
N CYS A 196 9.90 9.31 -9.73
CA CYS A 196 8.46 9.51 -9.83
C CYS A 196 8.13 10.98 -10.11
N ARG A 197 8.74 11.90 -9.39
CA ARG A 197 8.56 13.37 -9.57
C ARG A 197 9.01 13.85 -10.94
N GLU A 198 10.18 13.40 -11.40
CA GLU A 198 10.70 13.73 -12.72
C GLU A 198 9.73 13.32 -13.84
N LEU A 199 9.20 12.10 -13.75
CA LEU A 199 8.29 11.54 -14.76
C LEU A 199 6.82 11.97 -14.56
N GLY A 200 6.50 12.60 -13.44
CA GLY A 200 5.14 13.00 -13.09
C GLY A 200 4.23 11.81 -12.75
N ILE A 201 4.81 10.79 -12.13
CA ILE A 201 4.14 9.59 -11.62
C ILE A 201 3.80 9.82 -10.13
N CYS A 202 2.60 9.40 -9.71
CA CYS A 202 2.19 9.45 -8.31
C CYS A 202 2.91 8.36 -7.49
N PHE A 203 3.30 8.69 -6.27
CA PHE A 203 3.84 7.73 -5.31
C PHE A 203 2.75 7.26 -4.34
N VAL A 204 2.40 5.98 -4.39
CA VAL A 204 1.42 5.37 -3.49
C VAL A 204 2.16 4.71 -2.32
N ALA A 205 1.95 5.23 -1.10
CA ALA A 205 2.64 4.76 0.09
C ALA A 205 1.84 3.64 0.78
N TYR A 206 2.29 2.39 0.66
CA TYR A 206 1.69 1.30 1.44
C TYR A 206 2.34 1.17 2.82
N CYS A 207 1.66 0.51 3.76
CA CYS A 207 2.05 0.42 5.17
C CYS A 207 2.39 1.78 5.81
N PRO A 208 1.59 2.84 5.58
CA PRO A 208 1.93 4.20 6.00
C PRO A 208 2.04 4.37 7.52
N ILE A 209 1.47 3.40 8.30
CA ILE A 209 1.55 3.32 9.76
C ILE A 209 2.46 2.14 10.19
N ALA A 210 3.43 1.75 9.35
CA ALA A 210 4.37 0.65 9.60
C ALA A 210 3.67 -0.62 10.13
N ARG A 211 2.68 -1.13 9.40
CA ARG A 211 1.87 -2.33 9.79
C ARG A 211 1.19 -2.19 11.15
N GLY A 212 0.80 -0.98 11.51
CA GLY A 212 0.17 -0.66 12.80
C GLY A 212 1.16 -0.38 13.94
N PHE A 213 2.48 -0.51 13.74
CA PHE A 213 3.46 -0.24 14.78
C PHE A 213 3.40 1.23 15.25
N LEU A 214 3.31 2.18 14.32
CA LEU A 214 3.22 3.61 14.60
C LEU A 214 1.85 4.06 15.15
N SER A 215 0.92 3.13 15.40
CA SER A 215 -0.33 3.47 16.10
C SER A 215 -0.17 3.58 17.62
N GLY A 216 0.96 3.09 18.16
CA GLY A 216 1.17 3.00 19.62
C GLY A 216 0.36 1.89 20.31
N LYS A 217 -0.42 1.08 19.58
CA LYS A 217 -1.26 0.02 20.16
C LYS A 217 -0.49 -1.29 20.36
N ILE A 218 0.63 -1.49 19.67
CA ILE A 218 1.45 -2.69 19.77
C ILE A 218 2.62 -2.40 20.72
N LYS A 219 2.48 -2.72 22.00
CA LYS A 219 3.48 -2.41 23.04
C LYS A 219 4.44 -3.57 23.33
N LYS A 220 4.13 -4.78 22.89
CA LYS A 220 4.92 -6.00 23.15
C LYS A 220 4.81 -6.93 21.96
N PRO A 221 5.89 -7.65 21.57
CA PRO A 221 5.88 -8.56 20.42
C PRO A 221 4.93 -9.76 20.64
N ASN A 222 4.73 -10.23 21.85
CA ASN A 222 3.83 -11.34 22.16
C ASN A 222 2.33 -11.02 22.00
N LEU A 223 1.96 -9.79 21.67
CA LEU A 223 0.60 -9.44 21.28
C LEU A 223 0.28 -9.81 19.83
N LEU A 224 1.32 -10.11 19.03
CA LEU A 224 1.17 -10.53 17.64
C LEU A 224 0.89 -12.03 17.55
N GLY A 225 0.11 -12.43 16.56
CA GLY A 225 -0.18 -13.84 16.29
C GLY A 225 -1.15 -14.52 17.27
N THR A 226 -1.66 -13.81 18.27
CA THR A 226 -2.58 -14.39 19.28
C THR A 226 -3.94 -14.78 18.72
N ASN A 227 -4.34 -14.21 17.59
CA ASN A 227 -5.63 -14.42 16.93
C ASN A 227 -5.49 -14.99 15.50
N GLY A 228 -4.55 -15.92 15.29
CA GLY A 228 -4.32 -16.54 13.97
C GLY A 228 -3.02 -16.07 13.32
N PHE A 229 -2.85 -16.37 12.03
CA PHE A 229 -1.64 -16.00 11.29
C PHE A 229 -1.46 -14.48 11.27
N ASP A 230 -0.29 -14.04 11.71
CA ASP A 230 0.09 -12.63 11.69
C ASP A 230 1.47 -12.49 11.03
N PHE A 231 1.48 -11.91 9.85
CA PHE A 231 2.69 -11.72 9.05
C PHE A 231 3.80 -10.98 9.81
N ARG A 232 3.45 -10.10 10.75
CA ARG A 232 4.40 -9.30 11.54
C ARG A 232 5.31 -10.16 12.41
N THR A 233 4.86 -11.37 12.81
CA THR A 233 5.68 -12.31 13.58
C THR A 233 6.91 -12.80 12.81
N ASN A 234 6.92 -12.66 11.47
CA ASN A 234 8.04 -13.03 10.60
C ASN A 234 8.83 -11.80 10.10
N VAL A 235 8.46 -10.59 10.53
CA VAL A 235 9.15 -9.36 10.12
C VAL A 235 10.25 -9.02 11.14
N PRO A 236 11.53 -8.92 10.72
CA PRO A 236 12.64 -8.66 11.65
C PRO A 236 12.44 -7.45 12.56
N GLN A 237 11.83 -6.39 12.08
CA GLN A 237 11.54 -5.20 12.87
C GLN A 237 10.58 -5.43 14.04
N PHE A 238 9.83 -6.54 14.06
CA PHE A 238 8.89 -6.88 15.13
C PHE A 238 9.44 -7.97 16.06
N GLN A 239 10.64 -8.49 15.79
CA GLN A 239 11.25 -9.52 16.63
C GLN A 239 11.67 -8.94 17.99
N PRO A 240 11.65 -9.75 19.06
CA PRO A 240 11.93 -9.30 20.43
C PRO A 240 13.23 -8.50 20.56
N GLU A 241 14.31 -8.91 19.86
CA GLU A 241 15.62 -8.26 19.89
C GLU A 241 15.63 -6.85 19.29
N ASN A 242 14.71 -6.55 18.35
CA ASN A 242 14.60 -5.26 17.69
C ASN A 242 13.45 -4.41 18.22
N PHE A 243 12.50 -5.06 18.90
CA PHE A 243 11.21 -4.44 19.23
C PHE A 243 11.38 -3.28 20.23
N ALA A 244 12.17 -3.48 21.27
CA ALA A 244 12.38 -2.46 22.31
C ALA A 244 13.01 -1.18 21.75
N GLN A 245 14.03 -1.32 20.89
CA GLN A 245 14.66 -0.18 20.22
C GLN A 245 13.63 0.54 19.32
N ASN A 246 12.85 -0.20 18.57
CA ASN A 246 11.86 0.35 17.66
C ASN A 246 10.70 1.06 18.38
N LEU A 247 10.38 0.71 19.62
CA LEU A 247 9.41 1.43 20.44
C LEU A 247 9.85 2.86 20.79
N GLY A 248 11.14 3.16 20.76
CA GLY A 248 11.64 4.51 21.02
C GLY A 248 10.95 5.55 20.14
N LEU A 249 10.83 5.30 18.85
CA LEU A 249 10.11 6.20 17.93
C LEU A 249 8.63 6.36 18.32
N VAL A 250 7.97 5.27 18.73
CA VAL A 250 6.55 5.33 19.14
C VAL A 250 6.39 6.18 20.40
N ASN A 251 7.28 6.03 21.37
CA ASN A 251 7.24 6.82 22.61
C ASN A 251 7.43 8.33 22.33
N GLU A 252 8.33 8.69 21.42
CA GLU A 252 8.49 10.08 20.96
C GLU A 252 7.22 10.60 20.25
N LEU A 253 6.58 9.77 19.42
CA LEU A 253 5.31 10.15 18.77
C LEU A 253 4.19 10.34 19.80
N GLU A 254 4.14 9.54 20.85
CA GLU A 254 3.19 9.70 21.95
C GLU A 254 3.43 11.02 22.70
N ALA A 255 4.69 11.34 23.00
CA ALA A 255 5.05 12.59 23.66
C ALA A 255 4.72 13.85 22.79
N ILE A 256 4.93 13.76 21.47
CA ILE A 256 4.49 14.80 20.52
C ILE A 256 2.94 14.85 20.50
N GLY A 257 2.28 13.70 20.54
CA GLY A 257 0.83 13.60 20.57
C GLY A 257 0.21 14.26 21.80
N GLU A 258 0.80 14.10 22.97
CA GLU A 258 0.36 14.77 24.22
C GLU A 258 0.38 16.30 24.08
N LYS A 259 1.38 16.86 23.37
CA LYS A 259 1.51 18.31 23.14
C LYS A 259 0.54 18.83 22.09
N THR A 260 0.24 18.03 21.08
CA THR A 260 -0.51 18.44 19.88
C THR A 260 -1.98 18.04 19.87
N GLY A 261 -2.37 17.09 20.72
CA GLY A 261 -3.69 16.48 20.71
C GLY A 261 -3.91 15.46 19.58
N TYR A 262 -2.86 15.08 18.84
CA TYR A 262 -2.93 14.09 17.76
C TYR A 262 -2.41 12.73 18.19
N THR A 263 -2.99 11.66 17.64
CA THR A 263 -2.47 10.32 17.91
C THR A 263 -1.21 10.03 17.09
N PRO A 264 -0.36 9.07 17.50
CA PRO A 264 0.82 8.64 16.72
C PRO A 264 0.48 8.22 15.28
N ALA A 265 -0.67 7.55 15.06
CA ALA A 265 -1.14 7.20 13.73
C ALA A 265 -1.47 8.44 12.89
N GLN A 266 -2.15 9.42 13.48
CA GLN A 266 -2.47 10.69 12.83
C GLN A 266 -1.21 11.49 12.48
N LEU A 267 -0.26 11.60 13.40
CA LEU A 267 1.03 12.25 13.16
C LEU A 267 1.80 11.58 12.01
N SER A 268 1.80 10.24 11.97
CA SER A 268 2.47 9.47 10.91
C SER A 268 1.85 9.70 9.53
N LEU A 269 0.52 9.73 9.45
CA LEU A 269 -0.20 9.98 8.19
C LEU A 269 -0.08 11.45 7.77
N ALA A 270 -0.20 12.40 8.69
CA ALA A 270 -0.02 13.82 8.41
C ALA A 270 1.40 14.13 7.93
N TRP A 271 2.42 13.48 8.53
CA TRP A 271 3.80 13.59 8.06
C TRP A 271 3.94 13.11 6.61
N LEU A 272 3.36 11.96 6.23
CA LEU A 272 3.37 11.46 4.86
C LEU A 272 2.68 12.42 3.90
N LEU A 273 1.51 12.93 4.27
CA LEU A 273 0.76 13.89 3.46
C LEU A 273 1.53 15.19 3.23
N ALA A 274 2.38 15.59 4.19
CA ALA A 274 3.23 16.78 4.09
C ALA A 274 4.48 16.58 3.22
N GLN A 275 4.82 15.34 2.81
CA GLN A 275 5.98 15.09 1.95
C GLN A 275 5.77 15.51 0.49
N GLY A 276 4.53 15.70 0.04
CA GLY A 276 4.19 16.19 -1.30
C GLY A 276 2.77 15.84 -1.73
N GLU A 277 2.24 16.62 -2.66
CA GLU A 277 0.93 16.38 -3.26
C GLU A 277 0.93 15.15 -4.19
N ASP A 278 2.09 14.67 -4.55
CA ASP A 278 2.36 13.49 -5.37
C ASP A 278 2.38 12.18 -4.57
N ILE A 279 2.15 12.23 -3.26
CA ILE A 279 2.17 11.05 -2.37
C ILE A 279 0.76 10.74 -1.88
N ILE A 280 0.31 9.49 -2.08
CA ILE A 280 -1.01 9.02 -1.65
C ILE A 280 -0.82 7.83 -0.69
N PRO A 281 -0.94 8.03 0.62
CA PRO A 281 -0.95 6.92 1.57
C PRO A 281 -2.22 6.07 1.47
N ILE A 282 -2.08 4.75 1.63
CA ILE A 282 -3.19 3.80 1.60
C ILE A 282 -3.30 3.00 2.92
N PRO A 283 -3.63 3.67 4.05
CA PRO A 283 -3.85 2.95 5.30
C PRO A 283 -5.04 1.99 5.17
N GLY A 284 -4.87 0.76 5.67
CA GLY A 284 -5.92 -0.24 5.76
C GLY A 284 -6.31 -0.51 7.21
N THR A 285 -7.58 -0.80 7.45
CA THR A 285 -8.08 -1.22 8.77
C THR A 285 -9.39 -1.97 8.66
N SER A 286 -9.66 -2.89 9.61
CA SER A 286 -10.96 -3.53 9.82
C SER A 286 -11.78 -2.89 10.94
N ASN A 287 -11.23 -1.86 11.63
CA ASN A 287 -11.86 -1.18 12.76
C ASN A 287 -12.41 0.19 12.35
N PRO A 288 -13.73 0.48 12.52
CA PRO A 288 -14.33 1.75 12.17
C PRO A 288 -13.73 2.97 12.91
N GLN A 289 -13.30 2.78 14.16
CA GLN A 289 -12.67 3.86 14.93
C GLN A 289 -11.29 4.22 14.35
N HIS A 290 -10.50 3.20 13.95
CA HIS A 290 -9.23 3.45 13.27
C HIS A 290 -9.42 4.08 11.89
N LEU A 291 -10.51 3.73 11.17
CA LEU A 291 -10.85 4.41 9.92
C LEU A 291 -11.09 5.90 10.17
N ALA A 292 -11.95 6.24 11.15
CA ALA A 292 -12.23 7.62 11.51
C ALA A 292 -10.95 8.37 11.94
N GLU A 293 -10.10 7.74 12.75
CA GLU A 293 -8.82 8.27 13.19
C GLU A 293 -7.89 8.57 12.01
N ASN A 294 -7.74 7.62 11.08
CA ASN A 294 -6.90 7.79 9.90
C ASN A 294 -7.43 8.93 9.00
N MET A 295 -8.74 9.01 8.75
CA MET A 295 -9.31 10.02 7.86
C MET A 295 -9.17 11.45 8.41
N ARG A 296 -9.19 11.64 9.73
CA ARG A 296 -8.93 12.94 10.35
C ARG A 296 -7.52 13.48 10.09
N SER A 297 -6.56 12.62 9.72
CA SER A 297 -5.19 13.07 9.39
C SER A 297 -5.12 14.00 8.19
N ILE A 298 -6.13 13.99 7.31
CA ILE A 298 -6.22 14.85 6.11
C ILE A 298 -6.31 16.34 6.49
N ASP A 299 -6.86 16.63 7.66
CA ASP A 299 -7.08 18.00 8.14
C ASP A 299 -5.97 18.49 9.08
N ILE A 300 -4.96 17.67 9.33
CA ILE A 300 -3.82 18.03 10.16
C ILE A 300 -2.76 18.72 9.29
N PHE A 301 -2.49 19.98 9.61
CA PHE A 301 -1.42 20.75 9.03
C PHE A 301 -0.29 20.88 10.05
N LEU A 302 0.77 20.12 9.84
CA LEU A 302 1.94 20.14 10.73
C LEU A 302 2.70 21.46 10.57
N THR A 303 2.98 22.13 11.67
CA THR A 303 3.84 23.33 11.68
C THR A 303 5.29 22.94 11.37
N PRO A 304 6.15 23.90 10.95
CA PRO A 304 7.58 23.62 10.77
C PRO A 304 8.26 23.05 12.02
N GLU A 305 7.84 23.47 13.20
CA GLU A 305 8.33 22.95 14.48
C GLU A 305 7.90 21.49 14.69
N GLN A 306 6.62 21.17 14.49
CA GLN A 306 6.13 19.81 14.58
C GLN A 306 6.78 18.87 13.55
N MET A 307 7.02 19.35 12.33
CA MET A 307 7.79 18.58 11.33
C MET A 307 9.22 18.33 11.82
N LYS A 308 9.87 19.31 12.40
CA LYS A 308 11.23 19.17 12.97
C LYS A 308 11.24 18.17 14.12
N ASP A 309 10.23 18.19 14.99
CA ASP A 309 10.11 17.25 16.11
C ASP A 309 9.95 15.80 15.59
N LEU A 310 9.11 15.57 14.58
CA LEU A 310 8.95 14.27 13.94
C LEU A 310 10.25 13.79 13.26
N GLU A 311 10.98 14.69 12.62
CA GLU A 311 12.29 14.38 12.02
C GLU A 311 13.34 14.03 13.08
N ASN A 312 13.35 14.75 14.20
CA ASN A 312 14.23 14.45 15.33
C ASN A 312 13.87 13.11 15.98
N ALA A 313 12.58 12.84 16.19
CA ALA A 313 12.11 11.56 16.72
C ALA A 313 12.61 10.40 15.85
N TYR A 314 12.52 10.50 14.52
CA TYR A 314 13.06 9.49 13.61
C TYR A 314 14.59 9.35 13.71
N LYS A 315 15.34 10.47 13.72
CA LYS A 315 16.81 10.46 13.76
C LYS A 315 17.34 9.89 15.08
N ASN A 316 16.68 10.20 16.18
CA ASN A 316 17.09 9.73 17.52
C ASN A 316 16.77 8.25 17.75
N ASN A 317 15.90 7.66 16.94
CA ASN A 317 15.43 6.28 17.07
C ASN A 317 15.70 5.49 15.79
N PRO A 318 16.97 5.17 15.47
CA PRO A 318 17.30 4.40 14.29
C PRO A 318 16.59 3.03 14.30
N VAL A 319 16.02 2.67 13.17
CA VAL A 319 15.22 1.45 13.05
C VAL A 319 16.12 0.22 13.11
N ALA A 320 15.80 -0.70 14.03
CA ALA A 320 16.44 -2.00 14.16
C ALA A 320 15.70 -3.07 13.33
N GLY A 321 16.47 -3.93 12.67
CA GLY A 321 15.95 -5.02 11.84
C GLY A 321 15.49 -4.57 10.45
N LYS A 322 15.52 -5.53 9.53
CA LYS A 322 15.10 -5.34 8.14
C LYS A 322 13.57 -5.28 8.04
N ARG A 323 13.03 -4.62 7.00
CA ARG A 323 11.60 -4.47 6.75
C ARG A 323 10.89 -5.76 6.33
N LEU A 324 11.64 -6.71 5.76
CA LEU A 324 11.17 -8.04 5.36
C LEU A 324 12.23 -9.10 5.73
N SER A 325 11.82 -10.36 5.85
CA SER A 325 12.75 -11.46 6.03
C SER A 325 13.61 -11.68 4.78
N LYS A 326 14.78 -12.33 4.93
CA LYS A 326 15.69 -12.62 3.81
C LYS A 326 15.01 -13.47 2.74
N GLU A 327 14.19 -14.43 3.15
CA GLU A 327 13.43 -15.32 2.27
C GLU A 327 12.48 -14.52 1.37
N LEU A 328 11.73 -13.57 1.95
CA LEU A 328 10.80 -12.73 1.20
C LEU A 328 11.52 -11.71 0.31
N MET A 329 12.65 -11.15 0.77
CA MET A 329 13.48 -10.28 -0.07
C MET A 329 13.96 -11.02 -1.31
N THR A 330 14.41 -12.29 -1.14
CA THR A 330 14.84 -13.14 -2.26
C THR A 330 13.66 -13.53 -3.16
N ALA A 331 12.54 -14.01 -2.58
CA ALA A 331 11.37 -14.47 -3.34
C ALA A 331 10.72 -13.35 -4.18
N PHE A 332 10.84 -12.11 -3.73
CA PHE A 332 10.28 -10.93 -4.40
C PHE A 332 11.30 -10.12 -5.18
N HIS A 333 12.56 -10.61 -5.30
CA HIS A 333 13.66 -9.93 -5.99
C HIS A 333 13.91 -8.50 -5.51
N LEU A 334 13.67 -8.21 -4.21
CA LEU A 334 13.81 -6.88 -3.65
C LEU A 334 15.26 -6.60 -3.23
N LYS A 335 15.71 -5.37 -3.48
CA LYS A 335 16.96 -4.81 -2.95
C LYS A 335 16.69 -4.06 -1.64
N GLU A 336 17.71 -3.97 -0.78
CA GLU A 336 17.65 -3.19 0.47
C GLU A 336 17.83 -1.71 0.23
#